data_8bbd581fc2d2fdd6c8997d5bb3bcc513
#
_entry.id   8bbd581fc2d2fdd6c8997d5bb3bcc513
#
_cell.length_a   1.000
_cell.length_b   1.000
_cell.length_c   1.000
_cell.angle_alpha   90.00
_cell.angle_beta   90.00
_cell.angle_gamma   90.00
#
_symmetry.space_group_name_H-M   'P 1'
#
loop_
_entity.id
_entity.type
_entity.pdbx_description
1 polymer ?
#
loop_
_entity_poly.entity_id
_entity_poly.type
_entity_poly.pdbx_seq_one_letter_code
_entity_poly.pdbx_strand_id
1 'polypeptide(L)'
;MTVLDHAVVATDSTEVANLCKSLGAPVEMTSPDHPSGTDRVAEVADRSEYRGYDVIANVQGDEPLLKEAHVRATIDLVRDGTWEVGTCATPLNSDDARTDPTVVKLARAANGRALYFSRASIPYKRDERPVAEELEREPYLRHVGIYAYTREALNDWVALAPSQLERLESLEQLRPLEAGLRIGVTIVGAADPGVDTMADVLRMEEKLSAQGVPSFA
;
A
#
# COMPACT_ATOMS: atom_id res chain seq x y z
N MET A 1 -10.50 -12.11 -7.10
CA MET A 1 -10.27 -10.92 -7.96
C MET A 1 -9.91 -11.40 -9.35
N THR A 2 -10.55 -10.88 -10.38
CA THR A 2 -10.30 -11.27 -11.79
C THR A 2 -9.09 -10.55 -12.42
N VAL A 3 -8.49 -9.60 -11.69
CA VAL A 3 -7.34 -8.82 -12.15
C VAL A 3 -6.00 -9.49 -11.90
N LEU A 4 -5.97 -10.53 -11.06
CA LEU A 4 -4.77 -11.26 -10.68
C LEU A 4 -4.76 -12.64 -11.33
N ASP A 5 -3.64 -13.04 -11.93
CA ASP A 5 -3.41 -14.40 -12.41
C ASP A 5 -3.16 -15.35 -11.23
N HIS A 6 -2.52 -14.85 -10.19
CA HIS A 6 -2.26 -15.59 -8.97
C HIS A 6 -2.27 -14.65 -7.75
N ALA A 7 -2.66 -15.19 -6.59
CA ALA A 7 -2.59 -14.49 -5.31
C ALA A 7 -2.13 -15.48 -4.22
N VAL A 8 -1.24 -15.02 -3.35
CA VAL A 8 -0.66 -15.83 -2.28
C VAL A 8 -0.43 -14.96 -1.04
N VAL A 9 -0.65 -15.51 0.14
CA VAL A 9 -0.30 -14.87 1.40
C VAL A 9 1.15 -15.19 1.74
N ALA A 10 1.99 -14.18 1.88
CA ALA A 10 3.39 -14.32 2.30
C ALA A 10 3.49 -14.04 3.80
N THR A 11 3.96 -14.99 4.60
CA THR A 11 4.04 -14.85 6.05
C THR A 11 5.19 -15.66 6.65
N ASP A 12 5.74 -15.20 7.77
CA ASP A 12 6.67 -15.94 8.62
C ASP A 12 5.96 -16.62 9.81
N SER A 13 4.68 -16.30 10.03
CA SER A 13 3.89 -16.86 11.12
C SER A 13 3.28 -18.22 10.73
N THR A 14 3.64 -19.27 11.47
CA THR A 14 3.02 -20.58 11.34
C THR A 14 1.52 -20.54 11.65
N GLU A 15 1.08 -19.68 12.57
CA GLU A 15 -0.31 -19.51 12.93
C GLU A 15 -1.12 -18.95 11.75
N VAL A 16 -0.63 -17.86 11.13
CA VAL A 16 -1.23 -17.27 9.93
C VAL A 16 -1.26 -18.28 8.79
N ALA A 17 -0.17 -19.02 8.57
CA ALA A 17 -0.11 -20.04 7.53
C ALA A 17 -1.13 -21.17 7.73
N ASN A 18 -1.32 -21.61 8.97
CA ASN A 18 -2.32 -22.63 9.29
C ASN A 18 -3.75 -22.13 9.08
N LEU A 19 -4.01 -20.87 9.45
CA LEU A 19 -5.30 -20.22 9.20
C LEU A 19 -5.57 -20.12 7.69
N CYS A 20 -4.62 -19.65 6.91
CA CYS A 20 -4.74 -19.56 5.45
C CYS A 20 -5.08 -20.93 4.85
N LYS A 21 -4.34 -21.98 5.24
CA LYS A 21 -4.60 -23.35 4.80
C LYS A 21 -6.01 -23.83 5.15
N SER A 22 -6.48 -23.53 6.37
CA SER A 22 -7.82 -23.92 6.81
C SER A 22 -8.93 -23.24 5.99
N LEU A 23 -8.63 -22.04 5.48
CA LEU A 23 -9.52 -21.25 4.62
C LEU A 23 -9.35 -21.55 3.13
N GLY A 24 -8.42 -22.45 2.75
CA GLY A 24 -8.11 -22.77 1.36
C GLY A 24 -7.37 -21.66 0.60
N ALA A 25 -6.77 -20.70 1.33
CA ALA A 25 -5.97 -19.64 0.73
C ALA A 25 -4.52 -20.10 0.48
N PRO A 26 -3.95 -19.90 -0.71
CA PRO A 26 -2.55 -20.18 -0.97
C PRO A 26 -1.64 -19.36 -0.03
N VAL A 27 -0.63 -20.01 0.53
CA VAL A 27 0.29 -19.40 1.49
C VAL A 27 1.71 -19.84 1.28
N GLU A 28 2.64 -18.88 1.34
CA GLU A 28 4.08 -19.08 1.26
C GLU A 28 4.75 -18.68 2.58
N MET A 29 5.48 -19.63 3.17
CA MET A 29 6.32 -19.33 4.34
C MET A 29 7.58 -18.61 3.88
N THR A 30 7.92 -17.52 4.55
CA THR A 30 9.08 -16.68 4.26
C THR A 30 9.99 -16.54 5.47
N SER A 31 11.20 -16.02 5.26
CA SER A 31 12.11 -15.75 6.37
C SER A 31 11.49 -14.78 7.39
N PRO A 32 11.69 -15.02 8.70
CA PRO A 32 11.33 -14.06 9.75
C PRO A 32 12.27 -12.83 9.78
N ASP A 33 13.42 -12.91 9.10
CA ASP A 33 14.47 -11.87 9.17
C ASP A 33 14.24 -10.72 8.18
N HIS A 34 13.16 -10.74 7.40
CA HIS A 34 12.85 -9.65 6.48
C HIS A 34 12.56 -8.34 7.23
N PRO A 35 13.26 -7.25 6.86
CA PRO A 35 13.07 -5.96 7.51
C PRO A 35 11.74 -5.29 7.14
N SER A 36 11.11 -5.73 6.04
CA SER A 36 9.86 -5.12 5.55
C SER A 36 8.96 -6.09 4.80
N GLY A 37 7.70 -5.65 4.55
CA GLY A 37 6.76 -6.39 3.71
C GLY A 37 7.22 -6.47 2.25
N THR A 38 7.92 -5.48 1.74
CA THR A 38 8.46 -5.48 0.37
C THR A 38 9.55 -6.52 0.19
N ASP A 39 10.47 -6.66 1.16
CA ASP A 39 11.50 -7.72 1.16
C ASP A 39 10.86 -9.12 1.17
N ARG A 40 9.78 -9.30 1.96
CA ARG A 40 9.02 -10.54 2.01
C ARG A 40 8.37 -10.89 0.68
N VAL A 41 7.78 -9.89 0.01
CA VAL A 41 7.19 -10.07 -1.33
C VAL A 41 8.26 -10.41 -2.37
N ALA A 42 9.43 -9.79 -2.29
CA ALA A 42 10.56 -10.08 -3.18
C ALA A 42 11.04 -11.53 -3.04
N GLU A 43 11.16 -12.05 -1.80
CA GLU A 43 11.49 -13.48 -1.59
C GLU A 43 10.52 -14.40 -2.32
N VAL A 44 9.21 -14.14 -2.19
CA VAL A 44 8.20 -14.98 -2.86
C VAL A 44 8.29 -14.82 -4.36
N ALA A 45 8.41 -13.59 -4.86
CA ALA A 45 8.50 -13.31 -6.29
C ALA A 45 9.70 -14.00 -6.98
N ASP A 46 10.81 -14.24 -6.25
CA ASP A 46 12.01 -14.89 -6.77
C ASP A 46 11.92 -16.41 -6.81
N ARG A 47 10.90 -17.03 -6.24
CA ARG A 47 10.71 -18.49 -6.32
C ARG A 47 10.38 -18.91 -7.74
N SER A 48 10.82 -20.10 -8.11
CA SER A 48 10.70 -20.65 -9.49
C SER A 48 9.26 -20.59 -10.02
N GLU A 49 8.28 -20.83 -9.15
CA GLU A 49 6.86 -20.86 -9.45
C GLU A 49 6.31 -19.46 -9.87
N TYR A 50 6.94 -18.38 -9.38
CA TYR A 50 6.46 -17.00 -9.57
C TYR A 50 7.30 -16.20 -10.55
N ARG A 51 8.40 -16.74 -11.08
CA ARG A 51 9.30 -16.03 -12.02
C ARG A 51 8.66 -15.64 -13.33
N GLY A 52 7.56 -16.28 -13.70
CA GLY A 52 6.83 -16.01 -14.94
C GLY A 52 5.90 -14.80 -14.90
N TYR A 53 5.73 -14.17 -13.74
CA TYR A 53 4.88 -12.97 -13.60
C TYR A 53 5.71 -11.70 -13.76
N ASP A 54 5.29 -10.81 -14.65
CA ASP A 54 6.00 -9.56 -14.97
C ASP A 54 5.71 -8.45 -13.98
N VAL A 55 4.50 -8.41 -13.42
CA VAL A 55 4.04 -7.42 -12.45
C VAL A 55 3.73 -8.09 -11.13
N ILE A 56 4.31 -7.58 -10.06
CA ILE A 56 4.09 -8.03 -8.69
C ILE A 56 3.26 -6.98 -7.96
N ALA A 57 2.11 -7.39 -7.41
CA ALA A 57 1.31 -6.53 -6.55
C ALA A 57 1.54 -6.91 -5.09
N ASN A 58 1.79 -5.91 -4.25
CA ASN A 58 1.89 -6.02 -2.80
C ASN A 58 0.67 -5.36 -2.16
N VAL A 59 -0.15 -6.17 -1.53
CA VAL A 59 -1.29 -5.73 -0.72
C VAL A 59 -0.94 -6.00 0.73
N GLN A 60 -0.90 -4.96 1.55
CA GLN A 60 -0.54 -5.12 2.95
C GLN A 60 -1.67 -5.82 3.72
N GLY A 61 -1.30 -6.64 4.70
CA GLY A 61 -2.26 -7.44 5.47
C GLY A 61 -3.20 -6.63 6.37
N ASP A 62 -2.85 -5.38 6.63
CA ASP A 62 -3.62 -4.40 7.40
C ASP A 62 -4.67 -3.63 6.55
N GLU A 63 -4.82 -3.96 5.27
CA GLU A 63 -5.81 -3.36 4.35
C GLU A 63 -6.97 -4.33 4.00
N PRO A 64 -7.78 -4.79 4.98
CA PRO A 64 -8.77 -5.88 4.78
C PRO A 64 -9.95 -5.50 3.90
N LEU A 65 -10.28 -4.21 3.75
CA LEU A 65 -11.39 -3.73 2.91
C LEU A 65 -10.95 -3.19 1.55
N LEU A 66 -9.81 -3.65 1.08
CA LEU A 66 -9.29 -3.27 -0.21
C LEU A 66 -10.24 -3.67 -1.35
N LYS A 67 -10.49 -2.73 -2.27
CA LYS A 67 -11.34 -2.97 -3.43
C LYS A 67 -10.51 -3.47 -4.62
N GLU A 68 -11.05 -4.43 -5.37
CA GLU A 68 -10.41 -4.90 -6.61
C GLU A 68 -10.07 -3.75 -7.57
N ALA A 69 -10.91 -2.71 -7.64
CA ALA A 69 -10.67 -1.53 -8.47
C ALA A 69 -9.39 -0.77 -8.07
N HIS A 70 -9.03 -0.74 -6.77
CA HIS A 70 -7.80 -0.11 -6.30
C HIS A 70 -6.57 -0.90 -6.75
N VAL A 71 -6.61 -2.23 -6.58
CA VAL A 71 -5.54 -3.14 -7.03
C VAL A 71 -5.33 -3.02 -8.54
N ARG A 72 -6.42 -3.08 -9.30
CA ARG A 72 -6.39 -2.94 -10.77
C ARG A 72 -5.75 -1.63 -11.20
N ALA A 73 -6.22 -0.51 -10.64
CA ALA A 73 -5.72 0.81 -10.99
C ALA A 73 -4.22 0.98 -10.66
N THR A 74 -3.75 0.33 -9.58
CA THR A 74 -2.34 0.34 -9.19
C THR A 74 -1.48 -0.52 -10.15
N ILE A 75 -1.97 -1.71 -10.53
CA ILE A 75 -1.30 -2.60 -11.50
C ILE A 75 -1.22 -1.95 -12.88
N ASP A 76 -2.28 -1.28 -13.32
CA ASP A 76 -2.34 -0.64 -14.64
C ASP A 76 -1.25 0.42 -14.82
N LEU A 77 -0.85 1.13 -13.74
CA LEU A 77 0.27 2.09 -13.78
C LEU A 77 1.60 1.47 -14.21
N VAL A 78 1.84 0.23 -13.83
CA VAL A 78 3.10 -0.49 -14.11
C VAL A 78 2.99 -1.26 -15.42
N ARG A 79 1.84 -1.86 -15.69
CA ARG A 79 1.62 -2.72 -16.85
C ARG A 79 1.73 -1.98 -18.18
N ASP A 80 1.39 -0.69 -18.23
CA ASP A 80 1.54 0.13 -19.43
C ASP A 80 2.99 0.60 -19.70
N GLY A 81 3.92 0.27 -18.79
CA GLY A 81 5.35 0.58 -18.89
C GLY A 81 5.70 2.04 -18.56
N THR A 82 4.73 2.85 -18.12
CA THR A 82 4.98 4.26 -17.78
C THR A 82 5.73 4.39 -16.47
N TRP A 83 5.45 3.53 -15.49
CA TRP A 83 6.01 3.59 -14.14
C TRP A 83 6.70 2.29 -13.74
N GLU A 84 7.78 2.40 -13.00
CA GLU A 84 8.52 1.28 -12.41
C GLU A 84 7.81 0.72 -11.18
N VAL A 85 7.21 1.65 -10.41
CA VAL A 85 6.41 1.36 -9.23
C VAL A 85 5.07 2.10 -9.36
N GLY A 86 3.99 1.43 -9.05
CA GLY A 86 2.65 2.00 -8.93
C GLY A 86 2.15 1.99 -7.49
N THR A 87 1.41 3.01 -7.10
CA THR A 87 0.64 3.04 -5.85
C THR A 87 -0.64 3.84 -6.06
N CYS A 88 -1.49 3.89 -5.05
CA CYS A 88 -2.71 4.70 -5.14
C CYS A 88 -2.92 5.61 -3.94
N ALA A 89 -3.75 6.62 -4.14
CA ALA A 89 -4.12 7.57 -3.12
C ALA A 89 -5.60 7.92 -3.22
N THR A 90 -6.17 8.37 -2.13
CA THR A 90 -7.55 8.88 -2.04
C THR A 90 -7.54 10.28 -1.43
N PRO A 91 -8.53 11.16 -1.69
CA PRO A 91 -8.65 12.42 -0.97
C PRO A 91 -8.69 12.23 0.55
N LEU A 92 -8.15 13.20 1.28
CA LEU A 92 -8.06 13.13 2.75
C LEU A 92 -9.42 13.13 3.45
N ASN A 93 -10.37 13.85 2.93
CA ASN A 93 -11.77 14.01 3.38
C ASN A 93 -12.01 14.66 4.77
N SER A 94 -10.99 14.89 5.59
CA SER A 94 -11.14 15.58 6.86
C SER A 94 -9.86 16.27 7.32
N ASP A 95 -9.99 17.30 8.18
CA ASP A 95 -8.83 18.00 8.77
C ASP A 95 -8.13 17.12 9.83
N ASP A 96 -8.88 16.25 10.51
CA ASP A 96 -8.32 15.29 11.45
C ASP A 96 -7.36 14.33 10.73
N ALA A 97 -7.79 13.75 9.61
CA ALA A 97 -6.92 12.89 8.79
C ALA A 97 -5.68 13.64 8.26
N ARG A 98 -5.80 14.93 7.95
CA ARG A 98 -4.69 15.76 7.50
C ARG A 98 -3.62 15.95 8.58
N THR A 99 -4.03 16.10 9.84
CA THR A 99 -3.13 16.36 10.97
C THR A 99 -2.66 15.12 11.70
N ASP A 100 -3.34 13.99 11.50
CA ASP A 100 -2.99 12.71 12.11
C ASP A 100 -1.68 12.15 11.52
N PRO A 101 -0.63 11.92 12.32
CA PRO A 101 0.63 11.38 11.84
C PRO A 101 0.56 9.87 11.48
N THR A 102 -0.50 9.16 11.86
CA THR A 102 -0.72 7.77 11.44
C THR A 102 -1.19 7.71 9.98
N VAL A 103 -1.88 8.74 9.52
CA VAL A 103 -2.30 8.90 8.13
C VAL A 103 -1.14 9.42 7.29
N VAL A 104 -0.68 8.65 6.33
CA VAL A 104 0.38 9.07 5.40
C VAL A 104 -0.19 9.97 4.31
N LYS A 105 0.32 11.20 4.23
CA LYS A 105 -0.03 12.16 3.18
C LYS A 105 0.90 12.00 1.98
N LEU A 106 0.42 12.37 0.81
CA LEU A 106 1.13 12.23 -0.45
C LEU A 106 1.02 13.50 -1.27
N ALA A 107 2.15 14.04 -1.72
CA ALA A 107 2.21 15.07 -2.74
C ALA A 107 2.44 14.42 -4.11
N ARG A 108 1.63 14.80 -5.11
CA ARG A 108 1.63 14.24 -6.46
C ARG A 108 1.84 15.35 -7.50
N ALA A 109 2.65 15.07 -8.51
CA ALA A 109 2.80 15.94 -9.67
C ALA A 109 1.62 15.80 -10.65
N ALA A 110 1.41 16.80 -11.48
CA ALA A 110 0.33 16.80 -12.49
C ALA A 110 0.42 15.61 -13.47
N ASN A 111 1.62 15.09 -13.74
CA ASN A 111 1.82 13.91 -14.58
C ASN A 111 1.60 12.58 -13.86
N GLY A 112 1.20 12.59 -12.60
CA GLY A 112 0.95 11.39 -11.82
C GLY A 112 2.12 10.89 -10.98
N ARG A 113 3.32 11.51 -11.06
CA ARG A 113 4.48 11.09 -10.27
C ARG A 113 4.33 11.44 -8.80
N ALA A 114 4.67 10.52 -7.89
CA ALA A 114 4.86 10.83 -6.49
C ALA A 114 6.00 11.82 -6.33
N LEU A 115 5.76 12.89 -5.57
CA LEU A 115 6.77 13.89 -5.22
C LEU A 115 7.34 13.65 -3.83
N TYR A 116 6.47 13.32 -2.88
CA TYR A 116 6.86 13.00 -1.51
C TYR A 116 5.72 12.32 -0.75
N PHE A 117 6.10 11.49 0.24
CA PHE A 117 5.20 10.91 1.22
C PHE A 117 5.60 11.42 2.60
N SER A 118 4.63 11.79 3.45
CA SER A 118 4.94 12.30 4.77
C SER A 118 3.84 12.02 5.79
N ARG A 119 4.25 11.86 7.04
CA ARG A 119 3.36 11.87 8.20
C ARG A 119 2.93 13.30 8.56
N ALA A 120 3.70 14.31 8.15
CA ALA A 120 3.33 15.71 8.29
C ALA A 120 2.19 16.10 7.35
N SER A 121 1.52 17.22 7.64
CA SER A 121 0.48 17.78 6.77
C SER A 121 1.08 18.36 5.50
N ILE A 122 0.98 17.65 4.39
CA ILE A 122 1.38 18.10 3.05
C ILE A 122 0.22 17.97 2.06
N PRO A 123 0.08 18.94 1.09
CA PRO A 123 0.79 20.22 1.05
C PRO A 123 0.38 21.15 2.19
N TYR A 124 1.28 22.07 2.57
CA TYR A 124 0.96 23.10 3.56
C TYR A 124 0.26 24.29 2.91
N LYS A 125 -0.93 24.64 3.38
CA LYS A 125 -1.63 25.86 2.97
C LYS A 125 -1.17 27.03 3.87
N ARG A 126 -0.50 28.02 3.28
CA ARG A 126 0.23 29.05 4.03
C ARG A 126 -0.65 29.96 4.86
N ASP A 127 -1.72 30.47 4.28
CA ASP A 127 -2.44 31.61 4.85
C ASP A 127 -3.67 31.22 5.69
N GLU A 128 -4.22 30.02 5.49
CA GLU A 128 -5.41 29.55 6.20
C GLU A 128 -5.46 28.01 6.24
N ARG A 129 -6.36 27.43 7.03
CA ARG A 129 -6.61 25.99 6.98
C ARG A 129 -7.42 25.63 5.74
N PRO A 130 -7.17 24.45 5.12
CA PRO A 130 -8.04 23.94 4.08
C PRO A 130 -9.48 23.78 4.59
N VAL A 131 -10.45 24.15 3.75
CA VAL A 131 -11.86 23.88 4.03
C VAL A 131 -12.21 22.43 3.61
N ALA A 132 -13.33 21.90 4.10
CA ALA A 132 -13.72 20.51 3.87
C ALA A 132 -13.74 20.13 2.37
N GLU A 133 -14.31 21.00 1.53
CA GLU A 133 -14.42 20.76 0.08
C GLU A 133 -13.05 20.70 -0.63
N GLU A 134 -12.02 21.37 -0.07
CA GLU A 134 -10.67 21.29 -0.60
C GLU A 134 -10.01 19.94 -0.24
N LEU A 135 -10.34 19.37 0.94
CA LEU A 135 -9.79 18.11 1.41
C LEU A 135 -10.38 16.89 0.66
N GLU A 136 -11.53 17.05 0.02
CA GLU A 136 -12.18 16.00 -0.78
C GLU A 136 -11.60 15.82 -2.20
N ARG A 137 -10.52 16.54 -2.52
CA ARG A 137 -9.89 16.51 -3.85
C ARG A 137 -8.39 16.78 -3.79
N GLU A 138 -7.69 16.65 -4.92
CA GLU A 138 -6.32 17.11 -5.05
C GLU A 138 -6.19 18.61 -4.68
N PRO A 139 -5.08 19.02 -4.05
CA PRO A 139 -3.85 18.22 -3.84
C PRO A 139 -3.79 17.48 -2.49
N TYR A 140 -4.86 17.40 -1.72
CA TYR A 140 -4.86 16.81 -0.38
C TYR A 140 -5.16 15.32 -0.46
N LEU A 141 -4.11 14.50 -0.45
CA LEU A 141 -4.19 13.07 -0.69
C LEU A 141 -3.67 12.25 0.50
N ARG A 142 -4.38 11.18 0.82
CA ARG A 142 -3.95 10.10 1.69
C ARG A 142 -3.44 8.93 0.84
N HIS A 143 -2.28 8.43 1.17
CA HIS A 143 -1.73 7.22 0.59
C HIS A 143 -2.56 6.00 1.01
N VAL A 144 -2.71 5.03 0.12
CA VAL A 144 -3.30 3.72 0.37
C VAL A 144 -2.21 2.67 0.18
N GLY A 145 -2.02 1.79 1.16
CA GLY A 145 -0.91 0.84 1.27
C GLY A 145 -0.90 -0.30 0.25
N ILE A 146 -1.09 0.03 -1.03
CA ILE A 146 -1.00 -0.92 -2.14
C ILE A 146 0.13 -0.49 -3.06
N TYR A 147 0.94 -1.46 -3.49
CA TYR A 147 1.96 -1.23 -4.49
C TYR A 147 1.87 -2.25 -5.61
N ALA A 148 2.30 -1.84 -6.80
CA ALA A 148 2.65 -2.72 -7.89
C ALA A 148 4.06 -2.38 -8.37
N TYR A 149 4.79 -3.39 -8.80
CA TYR A 149 6.18 -3.24 -9.22
C TYR A 149 6.40 -3.96 -10.54
N THR A 150 7.29 -3.44 -11.40
CA THR A 150 8.00 -4.32 -12.31
C THR A 150 8.92 -5.22 -11.47
N ARG A 151 9.25 -6.40 -11.96
CA ARG A 151 10.20 -7.29 -11.27
C ARG A 151 11.55 -6.62 -11.02
N GLU A 152 12.05 -5.89 -11.99
CA GLU A 152 13.30 -5.14 -11.90
C GLU A 152 13.23 -4.08 -10.76
N ALA A 153 12.17 -3.27 -10.74
CA ALA A 153 11.99 -2.24 -9.71
C ALA A 153 11.85 -2.83 -8.30
N LEU A 154 11.21 -4.00 -8.16
CA LEU A 154 11.14 -4.69 -6.87
C LEU A 154 12.53 -5.12 -6.39
N ASN A 155 13.34 -5.71 -7.29
CA ASN A 155 14.71 -6.12 -6.98
C ASN A 155 15.60 -4.91 -6.65
N ASP A 156 15.47 -3.84 -7.42
CA ASP A 156 16.20 -2.59 -7.15
C ASP A 156 15.83 -2.01 -5.78
N TRP A 157 14.54 -1.97 -5.46
CA TRP A 157 14.06 -1.47 -4.16
C TRP A 157 14.68 -2.23 -2.99
N VAL A 158 14.59 -3.57 -2.97
CA VAL A 158 15.09 -4.37 -1.85
C VAL A 158 16.63 -4.41 -1.77
N ALA A 159 17.32 -4.09 -2.85
CA ALA A 159 18.78 -3.95 -2.87
C ALA A 159 19.26 -2.61 -2.26
N LEU A 160 18.39 -1.61 -2.13
CA LEU A 160 18.75 -0.31 -1.55
C LEU A 160 18.94 -0.41 -0.03
N ALA A 161 19.98 0.23 0.48
CA ALA A 161 20.13 0.45 1.91
C ALA A 161 19.05 1.43 2.44
N PRO A 162 18.59 1.26 3.69
CA PRO A 162 17.62 2.18 4.29
C PRO A 162 18.08 3.63 4.22
N SER A 163 17.23 4.51 3.70
CA SER A 163 17.55 5.92 3.47
C SER A 163 17.36 6.79 4.72
N GLN A 164 17.85 8.02 4.67
CA GLN A 164 17.68 8.94 5.79
C GLN A 164 16.21 9.38 5.95
N LEU A 165 15.54 9.68 4.83
CA LEU A 165 14.14 10.09 4.85
C LEU A 165 13.21 8.97 5.33
N GLU A 166 13.46 7.74 4.87
CA GLU A 166 12.76 6.55 5.35
C GLU A 166 12.84 6.41 6.87
N ARG A 167 14.04 6.55 7.46
CA ARG A 167 14.22 6.42 8.91
C ARG A 167 13.53 7.53 9.70
N LEU A 168 13.54 8.77 9.19
CA LEU A 168 12.91 9.91 9.83
C LEU A 168 11.38 9.82 9.83
N GLU A 169 10.80 9.47 8.70
CA GLU A 169 9.35 9.39 8.52
C GLU A 169 8.79 8.01 8.89
N SER A 170 9.66 6.98 9.03
CA SER A 170 9.27 5.57 9.13
C SER A 170 8.33 5.18 7.98
N LEU A 171 8.76 5.51 6.75
CA LEU A 171 8.05 5.28 5.49
C LEU A 171 8.99 4.64 4.48
N GLU A 172 8.83 3.33 4.27
CA GLU A 172 9.69 2.52 3.41
C GLU A 172 9.77 3.04 1.96
N GLN A 173 8.67 3.55 1.43
CA GLN A 173 8.59 4.05 0.06
C GLN A 173 9.45 5.31 -0.21
N LEU A 174 9.97 5.95 0.82
CA LEU A 174 10.90 7.05 0.66
C LEU A 174 12.28 6.57 0.20
N ARG A 175 12.67 5.33 0.50
CA ARG A 175 13.93 4.73 0.05
C ARG A 175 14.07 4.70 -1.47
N PRO A 176 13.17 4.06 -2.24
CA PRO A 176 13.23 4.09 -3.70
C PRO A 176 12.97 5.48 -4.28
N LEU A 177 12.11 6.29 -3.66
CA LEU A 177 11.86 7.66 -4.12
C LEU A 177 13.14 8.51 -4.05
N GLU A 178 13.90 8.43 -2.94
CA GLU A 178 15.18 9.12 -2.75
C GLU A 178 16.25 8.60 -3.72
N ALA A 179 16.23 7.31 -4.04
CA ALA A 179 17.12 6.69 -5.02
C ALA A 179 16.75 7.03 -6.49
N GLY A 180 15.62 7.69 -6.72
CA GLY A 180 15.21 8.16 -8.05
C GLY A 180 14.29 7.21 -8.82
N LEU A 181 13.80 6.11 -8.22
CA LEU A 181 12.79 5.26 -8.84
C LEU A 181 11.52 6.08 -9.10
N ARG A 182 10.91 5.84 -10.26
CA ARG A 182 9.71 6.57 -10.67
C ARG A 182 8.47 5.88 -10.13
N ILE A 183 7.87 6.49 -9.11
CA ILE A 183 6.63 6.01 -8.49
C ILE A 183 5.45 6.75 -9.10
N GLY A 184 4.57 6.03 -9.81
CA GLY A 184 3.30 6.53 -10.30
C GLY A 184 2.21 6.42 -9.23
N VAL A 185 1.32 7.43 -9.19
CA VAL A 185 0.19 7.47 -8.26
C VAL A 185 -1.10 7.62 -9.02
N THR A 186 -2.01 6.69 -8.84
CA THR A 186 -3.40 6.85 -9.31
C THR A 186 -4.29 7.32 -8.16
N ILE A 187 -5.27 8.19 -8.47
CA ILE A 187 -6.28 8.60 -7.51
C ILE A 187 -7.45 7.65 -7.62
N VAL A 188 -7.79 7.02 -6.50
CA VAL A 188 -8.92 6.09 -6.41
C VAL A 188 -10.07 6.69 -5.60
N GLY A 189 -11.22 6.07 -5.71
CA GLY A 189 -12.37 6.43 -4.87
C GLY A 189 -12.11 6.14 -3.39
N ALA A 190 -13.09 6.38 -2.54
CA ALA A 190 -12.94 6.20 -1.11
C ALA A 190 -12.38 4.81 -0.76
N ALA A 191 -11.29 4.82 0.00
CA ALA A 191 -10.66 3.66 0.60
C ALA A 191 -10.86 3.72 2.12
N ASP A 192 -11.10 2.58 2.73
CA ASP A 192 -11.16 2.50 4.18
C ASP A 192 -9.75 2.67 4.78
N PRO A 193 -9.61 3.16 6.02
CA PRO A 193 -8.33 3.14 6.72
C PRO A 193 -7.86 1.71 6.99
N GLY A 194 -6.57 1.50 7.03
CA GLY A 194 -5.96 0.24 7.49
C GLY A 194 -6.27 -0.08 8.96
N VAL A 195 -5.80 -1.23 9.42
CA VAL A 195 -5.99 -1.74 10.78
C VAL A 195 -4.67 -1.71 11.53
N ASP A 196 -4.42 -0.65 12.29
CA ASP A 196 -3.19 -0.44 13.06
C ASP A 196 -3.39 -0.64 14.57
N THR A 197 -4.63 -0.49 15.07
CA THR A 197 -4.95 -0.53 16.50
C THR A 197 -6.12 -1.47 16.80
N MET A 198 -6.27 -1.86 18.07
CA MET A 198 -7.45 -2.63 18.52
C MET A 198 -8.78 -1.90 18.25
N ALA A 199 -8.79 -0.57 18.29
CA ALA A 199 -9.98 0.21 17.94
C ALA A 199 -10.32 0.05 16.45
N ASP A 200 -9.30 -0.07 15.59
CA ASP A 200 -9.49 -0.33 14.16
C ASP A 200 -10.01 -1.75 13.92
N VAL A 201 -9.53 -2.74 14.67
CA VAL A 201 -10.05 -4.12 14.61
C VAL A 201 -11.55 -4.13 14.90
N LEU A 202 -11.99 -3.53 16.01
CA LEU A 202 -13.41 -3.49 16.39
C LEU A 202 -14.25 -2.80 15.32
N ARG A 203 -13.79 -1.65 14.82
CA ARG A 203 -14.47 -0.94 13.72
C ARG A 203 -14.56 -1.80 12.45
N MET A 204 -13.51 -2.57 12.17
CA MET A 204 -13.49 -3.44 11.00
C MET A 204 -14.43 -4.63 11.14
N GLU A 205 -14.49 -5.26 12.32
CA GLU A 205 -15.41 -6.35 12.62
C GLU A 205 -16.87 -5.91 12.44
N GLU A 206 -17.23 -4.71 12.93
CA GLU A 206 -18.56 -4.13 12.72
C GLU A 206 -18.88 -3.98 11.23
N LYS A 207 -17.95 -3.46 10.43
CA LYS A 207 -18.15 -3.29 8.98
C LYS A 207 -18.28 -4.61 8.25
N LEU A 208 -17.42 -5.59 8.54
CA LEU A 208 -17.45 -6.91 7.92
C LEU A 208 -18.75 -7.65 8.27
N SER A 209 -19.18 -7.58 9.53
CA SER A 209 -20.45 -8.14 9.98
C SER A 209 -21.65 -7.53 9.25
N ALA A 210 -21.63 -6.22 9.03
CA ALA A 210 -22.69 -5.53 8.27
C ALA A 210 -22.71 -5.94 6.78
N GLN A 211 -21.59 -6.45 6.25
CA GLN A 211 -21.50 -7.00 4.89
C GLN A 211 -21.81 -8.50 4.81
N GLY A 212 -22.18 -9.14 5.94
CA GLY A 212 -22.50 -10.56 6.00
C GLY A 212 -21.29 -11.49 6.01
N VAL A 213 -20.09 -10.96 6.30
CA VAL A 213 -18.90 -11.78 6.53
C VAL A 213 -18.98 -12.36 7.94
N PRO A 214 -18.88 -13.69 8.12
CA PRO A 214 -18.92 -14.30 9.44
C PRO A 214 -17.81 -13.78 10.35
N SER A 215 -18.14 -13.47 11.60
CA SER A 215 -17.12 -13.22 12.64
C SER A 215 -16.37 -14.50 12.94
N PHE A 216 -15.05 -14.45 12.90
CA PHE A 216 -14.17 -15.53 13.35
C PHE A 216 -13.79 -15.28 14.82
N ALA A 217 -14.79 -15.36 15.72
CA ALA A 217 -14.57 -15.34 17.14
C ALA A 217 -14.17 -16.74 17.65
#